data_fcf815d394e019f63f7726c7a4718512
#
_entry.id   fcf815d394e019f63f7726c7a4718512
#
_cell.length_a   1.000
_cell.length_b   1.000
_cell.length_c   1.000
_cell.angle_alpha   90.00
_cell.angle_beta   90.00
_cell.angle_gamma   90.00
#
_symmetry.space_group_name_H-M   'P 1'
#
loop_
_entity.id
_entity.type
_entity.pdbx_description
1 polymer ?
#
loop_
_entity_poly.entity_id
_entity_poly.type
_entity_poly.pdbx_seq_one_letter_code
_entity_poly.pdbx_strand_id
1 'polypeptide(L)'
;MSKAVLHYIDGRFTHPAAGGEYPNHNPWTGGVMSTVAAGDAEDARRAIEAAHTAFGSWAAVPPGERQLILLRTADALTARREEIGGLLAAETGCTPHFATVQLNFSAALLRQAAALAYAPTGQVLPSDVPGTRAVAMRRPVGVVAAIAPWNASLVLAGRAIVGPMALGNTVVLKPSEESPLTGGILWAELFAQAGLPPGVLNVVTHAPGDAGAIAEELIAHPHVRRINFTGSTVTGRRIAESAGRYLKRVVLQLSGQNPLIVLADADLPYAVDAAVYGAFVHQGQVCMCARRVFVERPVADEFTRRFADRVAALPTGDPADPRTVIGPLINKWALSLISRRVDEAVAMGARVLAGGTPAPPCYPATVLTDVPPDAEIALDETFGPVVILEVVRDADEAVARANASRFGLAASVLTGDPYRGQEIARRLESGIVHVNDQPVNDEPQMPFGGVKDSGWGRFGVGFTAEDFSELQWVTTRAGPRPFPF
;
A
#
# COMPACT_ATOMS: atom_id res chain seq x y z
N MET A 1 -9.12 -1.01 -31.38
CA MET A 1 -7.66 -1.09 -31.20
C MET A 1 -7.38 -0.82 -29.73
N SER A 2 -6.62 -1.67 -29.04
CA SER A 2 -6.22 -1.44 -27.66
C SER A 2 -5.35 -0.17 -27.57
N LYS A 3 -5.60 0.70 -26.58
CA LYS A 3 -4.84 1.93 -26.37
C LYS A 3 -3.39 1.56 -26.03
N ALA A 4 -2.39 2.15 -26.72
CA ALA A 4 -1.00 1.98 -26.35
C ALA A 4 -0.71 2.77 -25.05
N VAL A 5 -0.08 2.12 -24.09
CA VAL A 5 0.35 2.68 -22.80
C VAL A 5 1.86 2.85 -22.84
N LEU A 6 2.31 4.09 -22.89
CA LEU A 6 3.72 4.45 -22.98
C LEU A 6 4.28 4.82 -21.60
N HIS A 7 5.60 4.88 -21.46
CA HIS A 7 6.25 5.54 -20.33
C HIS A 7 5.89 7.02 -20.29
N TYR A 8 6.00 7.63 -19.11
CA TYR A 8 5.91 9.08 -18.98
C TYR A 8 7.24 9.58 -18.38
N ILE A 9 8.06 10.21 -19.23
CA ILE A 9 9.39 10.71 -18.86
C ILE A 9 9.53 12.14 -19.34
N ASP A 10 10.01 13.02 -18.45
CA ASP A 10 10.23 14.44 -18.73
C ASP A 10 9.02 15.16 -19.36
N GLY A 11 7.83 14.89 -18.79
CA GLY A 11 6.58 15.52 -19.25
C GLY A 11 6.02 14.96 -20.55
N ARG A 12 6.54 13.84 -21.09
CA ARG A 12 6.16 13.27 -22.37
C ARG A 12 5.89 11.78 -22.29
N PHE A 13 4.94 11.31 -23.10
CA PHE A 13 4.74 9.89 -23.33
C PHE A 13 5.78 9.38 -24.33
N THR A 14 6.57 8.38 -23.92
CA THR A 14 7.73 7.88 -24.68
C THR A 14 7.68 6.36 -24.85
N HIS A 15 8.12 5.87 -26.00
CA HIS A 15 8.34 4.45 -26.22
C HIS A 15 9.53 3.94 -25.41
N PRO A 16 9.55 2.63 -25.09
CA PRO A 16 10.68 2.01 -24.41
C PRO A 16 11.94 2.05 -25.27
N ALA A 17 13.10 2.20 -24.63
CA ALA A 17 14.39 2.30 -25.31
C ALA A 17 14.68 1.07 -26.17
N ALA A 18 14.40 -0.14 -25.68
CA ALA A 18 14.58 -1.40 -26.41
C ALA A 18 13.39 -1.78 -27.30
N GLY A 19 12.28 -1.02 -27.31
CA GLY A 19 11.13 -1.22 -28.21
C GLY A 19 10.20 -2.38 -27.84
N GLY A 20 10.27 -2.92 -26.61
CA GLY A 20 9.41 -4.02 -26.15
C GLY A 20 8.01 -3.54 -25.71
N GLU A 21 7.03 -4.44 -25.84
CA GLU A 21 5.65 -4.21 -25.38
C GLU A 21 5.08 -5.51 -24.77
N TYR A 22 4.09 -5.39 -23.86
CA TYR A 22 3.37 -6.52 -23.30
C TYR A 22 1.86 -6.23 -23.19
N PRO A 23 0.98 -7.27 -23.20
CA PRO A 23 -0.44 -7.09 -23.03
C PRO A 23 -0.82 -6.92 -21.56
N ASN A 24 -1.66 -5.92 -21.24
CA ASN A 24 -2.36 -5.77 -19.99
C ASN A 24 -3.75 -6.43 -20.10
N HIS A 25 -4.08 -7.32 -19.19
CA HIS A 25 -5.29 -8.15 -19.27
C HIS A 25 -6.35 -7.71 -18.26
N ASN A 26 -7.60 -7.84 -18.66
CA ASN A 26 -8.73 -7.78 -17.73
C ASN A 26 -8.82 -9.11 -16.97
N PRO A 27 -8.73 -9.14 -15.64
CA PRO A 27 -8.70 -10.38 -14.86
C PRO A 27 -10.03 -11.15 -14.89
N TRP A 28 -11.16 -10.47 -15.18
CA TRP A 28 -12.48 -11.11 -15.31
C TRP A 28 -12.66 -11.80 -16.64
N THR A 29 -12.41 -11.09 -17.73
CA THR A 29 -12.64 -11.59 -19.09
C THR A 29 -11.45 -12.33 -19.69
N GLY A 30 -10.24 -12.12 -19.17
CA GLY A 30 -8.97 -12.56 -19.77
C GLY A 30 -8.61 -11.81 -21.04
N GLY A 31 -9.42 -10.85 -21.48
CA GLY A 31 -9.18 -10.07 -22.69
C GLY A 31 -8.08 -9.03 -22.53
N VAL A 32 -7.38 -8.69 -23.63
CA VAL A 32 -6.38 -7.62 -23.65
C VAL A 32 -7.05 -6.25 -23.62
N MET A 33 -6.72 -5.45 -22.62
CA MET A 33 -7.23 -4.07 -22.44
C MET A 33 -6.36 -3.06 -23.18
N SER A 34 -5.04 -3.21 -23.05
CA SER A 34 -4.05 -2.29 -23.62
C SER A 34 -2.75 -3.03 -23.93
N THR A 35 -1.93 -2.43 -24.78
CA THR A 35 -0.54 -2.83 -25.00
C THR A 35 0.35 -1.83 -24.26
N VAL A 36 1.27 -2.31 -23.44
CA VAL A 36 2.04 -1.51 -22.50
C VAL A 36 3.53 -1.56 -22.85
N ALA A 37 4.20 -0.43 -22.76
CA ALA A 37 5.65 -0.34 -22.94
C ALA A 37 6.40 -1.22 -21.94
N ALA A 38 7.27 -2.10 -22.43
CA ALA A 38 8.14 -2.96 -21.64
C ALA A 38 9.50 -2.27 -21.45
N GLY A 39 9.61 -1.45 -20.41
CA GLY A 39 10.82 -0.72 -20.07
C GLY A 39 11.90 -1.60 -19.46
N ASP A 40 13.10 -1.08 -19.48
CA ASP A 40 14.32 -1.69 -18.96
C ASP A 40 15.11 -0.74 -18.03
N ALA A 41 16.35 -1.09 -17.69
CA ALA A 41 17.24 -0.27 -16.87
C ALA A 41 17.59 1.07 -17.54
N GLU A 42 17.65 1.14 -18.88
CA GLU A 42 17.92 2.39 -19.60
C GLU A 42 16.76 3.38 -19.49
N ASP A 43 15.51 2.89 -19.56
CA ASP A 43 14.33 3.72 -19.35
C ASP A 43 14.27 4.25 -17.92
N ALA A 44 14.63 3.41 -16.94
CA ALA A 44 14.76 3.84 -15.54
C ALA A 44 15.83 4.92 -15.37
N ARG A 45 16.98 4.77 -16.02
CA ARG A 45 18.07 5.77 -15.99
C ARG A 45 17.62 7.10 -16.60
N ARG A 46 16.97 7.07 -17.76
CA ARG A 46 16.41 8.28 -18.42
C ARG A 46 15.40 9.00 -17.51
N ALA A 47 14.54 8.24 -16.82
CA ALA A 47 13.58 8.79 -15.86
C ALA A 47 14.25 9.41 -14.63
N ILE A 48 15.31 8.78 -14.11
CA ILE A 48 16.09 9.30 -12.99
C ILE A 48 16.82 10.60 -13.36
N GLU A 49 17.43 10.66 -14.53
CA GLU A 49 18.12 11.87 -15.02
C GLU A 49 17.15 13.03 -15.23
N ALA A 50 15.96 12.77 -15.79
CA ALA A 50 14.88 13.76 -15.91
C ALA A 50 14.45 14.27 -14.52
N ALA A 51 14.25 13.36 -13.57
CA ALA A 51 13.89 13.70 -12.19
C ALA A 51 14.99 14.51 -11.48
N HIS A 52 16.26 14.16 -11.68
CA HIS A 52 17.40 14.89 -11.13
C HIS A 52 17.50 16.30 -11.69
N THR A 53 17.34 16.46 -13.00
CA THR A 53 17.37 17.77 -13.68
C THR A 53 16.25 18.68 -13.17
N ALA A 54 15.04 18.15 -12.95
CA ALA A 54 13.90 18.92 -12.46
C ALA A 54 13.97 19.26 -10.96
N PHE A 55 14.77 18.53 -10.19
CA PHE A 55 14.75 18.62 -8.72
C PHE A 55 15.02 20.03 -8.20
N GLY A 56 16.09 20.70 -8.69
CA GLY A 56 16.48 22.00 -8.15
C GLY A 56 15.40 23.07 -8.36
N SER A 57 14.78 23.11 -9.52
CA SER A 57 13.69 24.05 -9.83
C SER A 57 12.43 23.72 -9.02
N TRP A 58 12.06 22.43 -8.93
CA TRP A 58 10.88 22.00 -8.16
C TRP A 58 11.01 22.26 -6.67
N ALA A 59 12.15 21.97 -6.07
CA ALA A 59 12.43 22.25 -4.66
C ALA A 59 12.35 23.75 -4.32
N ALA A 60 12.63 24.63 -5.28
CA ALA A 60 12.54 26.07 -5.16
C ALA A 60 11.13 26.64 -5.40
N VAL A 61 10.19 25.87 -5.93
CA VAL A 61 8.81 26.32 -6.15
C VAL A 61 8.15 26.71 -4.83
N PRO A 62 7.50 27.88 -4.76
CA PRO A 62 6.79 28.30 -3.54
C PRO A 62 5.76 27.28 -3.06
N PRO A 63 5.57 27.10 -1.74
CA PRO A 63 4.61 26.15 -1.19
C PRO A 63 3.19 26.27 -1.77
N GLY A 64 2.70 27.50 -1.97
CA GLY A 64 1.36 27.75 -2.51
C GLY A 64 1.18 27.25 -3.95
N GLU A 65 2.21 27.29 -4.77
CA GLU A 65 2.15 26.77 -6.13
C GLU A 65 2.13 25.23 -6.12
N ARG A 66 2.97 24.59 -5.30
CA ARG A 66 2.91 23.12 -5.10
C ARG A 66 1.55 22.68 -4.57
N GLN A 67 0.99 23.41 -3.58
CA GLN A 67 -0.34 23.14 -3.05
C GLN A 67 -1.39 23.21 -4.14
N LEU A 68 -1.36 24.27 -4.98
CA LEU A 68 -2.35 24.46 -6.05
C LEU A 68 -2.33 23.34 -7.09
N ILE A 69 -1.17 22.82 -7.44
CA ILE A 69 -1.03 21.68 -8.36
C ILE A 69 -1.70 20.43 -7.74
N LEU A 70 -1.44 20.14 -6.46
CA LEU A 70 -2.04 19.00 -5.77
C LEU A 70 -3.57 19.11 -5.69
N LEU A 71 -4.11 20.29 -5.40
CA LEU A 71 -5.55 20.53 -5.35
C LEU A 71 -6.20 20.38 -6.74
N ARG A 72 -5.57 20.92 -7.80
CA ARG A 72 -6.03 20.74 -9.18
C ARG A 72 -6.00 19.27 -9.60
N THR A 73 -5.01 18.51 -9.14
CA THR A 73 -4.94 17.06 -9.40
C THR A 73 -6.09 16.33 -8.70
N ALA A 74 -6.46 16.73 -7.47
CA ALA A 74 -7.62 16.17 -6.76
C ALA A 74 -8.94 16.47 -7.49
N ASP A 75 -9.07 17.66 -8.05
CA ASP A 75 -10.26 18.06 -8.81
C ASP A 75 -10.33 17.32 -10.16
N ALA A 76 -9.20 17.16 -10.87
CA ALA A 76 -9.11 16.37 -12.10
C ALA A 76 -9.48 14.90 -11.87
N LEU A 77 -8.98 14.29 -10.77
CA LEU A 77 -9.33 12.92 -10.37
C LEU A 77 -10.84 12.81 -10.08
N THR A 78 -11.39 13.77 -9.36
CA THR A 78 -12.81 13.78 -9.00
C THR A 78 -13.71 13.95 -10.25
N ALA A 79 -13.30 14.79 -11.20
CA ALA A 79 -14.02 15.00 -12.46
C ALA A 79 -14.06 13.75 -13.36
N ARG A 80 -13.04 12.89 -13.29
CA ARG A 80 -12.94 11.64 -14.06
C ARG A 80 -13.39 10.40 -13.29
N ARG A 81 -14.17 10.56 -12.23
CA ARG A 81 -14.53 9.52 -11.26
C ARG A 81 -15.12 8.25 -11.90
N GLU A 82 -16.08 8.40 -12.80
CA GLU A 82 -16.74 7.27 -13.47
C GLU A 82 -15.77 6.53 -14.40
N GLU A 83 -15.00 7.26 -15.19
CA GLU A 83 -13.97 6.71 -16.06
C GLU A 83 -12.93 5.92 -15.27
N ILE A 84 -12.39 6.52 -14.21
CA ILE A 84 -11.36 5.88 -13.38
C ILE A 84 -11.91 4.67 -12.63
N GLY A 85 -13.16 4.75 -12.16
CA GLY A 85 -13.84 3.60 -11.54
C GLY A 85 -13.97 2.42 -12.49
N GLY A 86 -14.34 2.68 -13.75
CA GLY A 86 -14.39 1.67 -14.80
C GLY A 86 -13.00 1.07 -15.13
N LEU A 87 -11.97 1.90 -15.19
CA LEU A 87 -10.59 1.44 -15.40
C LEU A 87 -10.10 0.56 -14.24
N LEU A 88 -10.35 0.94 -12.99
CA LEU A 88 -9.98 0.15 -11.81
C LEU A 88 -10.66 -1.23 -11.83
N ALA A 89 -11.95 -1.28 -12.13
CA ALA A 89 -12.67 -2.54 -12.25
C ALA A 89 -12.11 -3.43 -13.37
N ALA A 90 -11.83 -2.83 -14.52
CA ALA A 90 -11.33 -3.55 -15.68
C ALA A 90 -9.88 -4.05 -15.50
N GLU A 91 -9.01 -3.27 -14.88
CA GLU A 91 -7.59 -3.58 -14.75
C GLU A 91 -7.27 -4.48 -13.52
N THR A 92 -7.99 -4.29 -12.42
CA THR A 92 -7.69 -5.00 -11.16
C THR A 92 -8.81 -5.95 -10.69
N GLY A 93 -9.91 -5.99 -11.41
CA GLY A 93 -11.08 -6.81 -11.01
C GLY A 93 -11.77 -6.31 -9.74
N CYS A 94 -11.53 -5.08 -9.32
CA CYS A 94 -12.16 -4.55 -8.11
C CYS A 94 -13.65 -4.26 -8.34
N THR A 95 -14.44 -4.45 -7.29
CA THR A 95 -15.88 -4.12 -7.30
C THR A 95 -16.09 -2.60 -7.30
N PRO A 96 -17.27 -2.09 -7.73
CA PRO A 96 -17.59 -0.66 -7.70
C PRO A 96 -17.47 -0.02 -6.31
N HIS A 97 -17.77 -0.81 -5.27
CA HIS A 97 -17.56 -0.37 -3.88
C HIS A 97 -16.09 -0.06 -3.62
N PHE A 98 -15.18 -0.98 -3.93
CA PHE A 98 -13.75 -0.79 -3.66
C PHE A 98 -13.12 0.26 -4.59
N ALA A 99 -13.58 0.39 -5.83
CA ALA A 99 -13.20 1.49 -6.72
C ALA A 99 -13.57 2.85 -6.10
N THR A 100 -14.78 2.96 -5.53
CA THR A 100 -15.24 4.16 -4.81
C THR A 100 -14.37 4.48 -3.59
N VAL A 101 -13.98 3.48 -2.82
CA VAL A 101 -13.04 3.64 -1.69
C VAL A 101 -11.71 4.21 -2.18
N GLN A 102 -11.13 3.63 -3.24
CA GLN A 102 -9.85 4.11 -3.80
C GLN A 102 -9.94 5.55 -4.30
N LEU A 103 -11.01 5.92 -4.99
CA LEU A 103 -11.22 7.28 -5.51
C LEU A 103 -11.34 8.30 -4.38
N ASN A 104 -12.14 8.00 -3.36
CA ASN A 104 -12.35 8.89 -2.22
C ASN A 104 -11.05 9.10 -1.44
N PHE A 105 -10.34 7.99 -1.17
CA PHE A 105 -9.08 8.03 -0.46
C PHE A 105 -8.01 8.83 -1.22
N SER A 106 -7.86 8.60 -2.53
CA SER A 106 -6.86 9.28 -3.35
C SER A 106 -7.13 10.78 -3.47
N ALA A 107 -8.40 11.19 -3.59
CA ALA A 107 -8.77 12.60 -3.56
C ALA A 107 -8.50 13.25 -2.19
N ALA A 108 -8.78 12.54 -1.10
CA ALA A 108 -8.47 13.00 0.26
C ALA A 108 -6.95 13.08 0.49
N LEU A 109 -6.18 12.09 0.02
CA LEU A 109 -4.71 12.08 0.09
C LEU A 109 -4.08 13.30 -0.59
N LEU A 110 -4.55 13.65 -1.79
CA LEU A 110 -4.09 14.84 -2.52
C LEU A 110 -4.37 16.14 -1.74
N ARG A 111 -5.57 16.27 -1.17
CA ARG A 111 -5.97 17.44 -0.38
C ARG A 111 -5.17 17.53 0.93
N GLN A 112 -4.93 16.43 1.62
CA GLN A 112 -4.08 16.38 2.81
C GLN A 112 -2.61 16.71 2.48
N ALA A 113 -2.07 16.16 1.40
CA ALA A 113 -0.71 16.46 0.97
C ALA A 113 -0.54 17.92 0.50
N ALA A 114 -1.60 18.55 -0.02
CA ALA A 114 -1.59 19.97 -0.33
C ALA A 114 -1.33 20.82 0.92
N ALA A 115 -1.81 20.40 2.10
CA ALA A 115 -1.48 21.07 3.37
C ALA A 115 -0.03 20.81 3.80
N LEU A 116 0.56 19.64 3.45
CA LEU A 116 1.95 19.30 3.75
C LEU A 116 2.96 20.24 3.09
N ALA A 117 2.61 20.89 1.96
CA ALA A 117 3.45 21.89 1.33
C ALA A 117 3.83 23.05 2.27
N TYR A 118 3.01 23.33 3.27
CA TYR A 118 3.24 24.34 4.32
C TYR A 118 3.73 23.74 5.65
N ALA A 119 4.13 22.47 5.70
CA ALA A 119 4.63 21.86 6.92
C ALA A 119 5.86 22.64 7.45
N PRO A 120 6.06 22.68 8.77
CA PRO A 120 7.22 23.35 9.38
C PRO A 120 8.51 22.82 8.78
N THR A 121 9.33 23.74 8.27
CA THR A 121 10.62 23.42 7.62
C THR A 121 11.78 23.27 8.59
N GLY A 122 11.54 23.44 9.92
CA GLY A 122 12.61 23.28 10.90
C GLY A 122 12.29 23.87 12.27
N GLN A 123 13.31 23.88 13.12
CA GLN A 123 13.25 24.34 14.51
C GLN A 123 14.43 25.25 14.84
N VAL A 124 14.19 26.31 15.60
CA VAL A 124 15.26 27.09 16.23
C VAL A 124 15.64 26.39 17.53
N LEU A 125 16.92 26.07 17.68
CA LEU A 125 17.46 25.33 18.82
C LEU A 125 18.29 26.25 19.71
N PRO A 126 18.28 26.07 21.04
CA PRO A 126 19.21 26.78 21.94
C PRO A 126 20.66 26.33 21.65
N SER A 127 21.59 27.26 21.84
CA SER A 127 23.03 26.97 21.69
C SER A 127 23.76 27.40 22.95
N ASP A 128 24.66 26.56 23.47
CA ASP A 128 25.53 26.88 24.61
C ASP A 128 26.68 27.80 24.20
N VAL A 129 26.86 28.07 22.91
CA VAL A 129 27.88 28.96 22.39
C VAL A 129 27.34 30.38 22.28
N PRO A 130 27.75 31.34 23.11
CA PRO A 130 27.25 32.71 23.12
C PRO A 130 27.33 33.36 21.72
N GLY A 131 26.28 34.08 21.32
CA GLY A 131 26.18 34.75 20.03
C GLY A 131 25.96 33.81 18.82
N THR A 132 25.63 32.54 19.07
CA THR A 132 25.32 31.57 18.02
C THR A 132 23.79 31.39 17.92
N ARG A 133 23.25 31.51 16.72
CA ARG A 133 21.89 31.04 16.36
C ARG A 133 22.00 29.68 15.70
N ALA A 134 21.31 28.69 16.24
CA ALA A 134 21.26 27.35 15.70
C ALA A 134 19.85 27.04 15.15
N VAL A 135 19.78 26.49 13.96
CA VAL A 135 18.52 26.08 13.30
C VAL A 135 18.69 24.67 12.76
N ALA A 136 17.76 23.79 13.06
CA ALA A 136 17.61 22.52 12.35
C ALA A 136 16.59 22.73 11.22
N MET A 137 17.04 22.59 9.98
CA MET A 137 16.20 22.82 8.78
C MET A 137 15.89 21.51 8.08
N ARG A 138 14.62 21.29 7.71
CA ARG A 138 14.24 20.18 6.81
C ARG A 138 14.41 20.61 5.35
N ARG A 139 15.01 19.74 4.57
CA ARG A 139 15.21 19.93 3.12
C ARG A 139 14.71 18.70 2.38
N PRO A 140 14.13 18.85 1.16
CA PRO A 140 13.81 17.70 0.31
C PRO A 140 15.09 16.89 0.02
N VAL A 141 14.95 15.57 -0.09
CA VAL A 141 16.08 14.65 -0.25
C VAL A 141 16.63 14.59 -1.67
N GLY A 142 15.80 14.85 -2.68
CA GLY A 142 16.14 14.72 -4.09
C GLY A 142 15.20 13.82 -4.86
N VAL A 143 15.74 12.90 -5.65
CA VAL A 143 14.97 11.91 -6.40
C VAL A 143 14.52 10.77 -5.48
N VAL A 144 13.23 10.44 -5.52
CA VAL A 144 12.61 9.33 -4.81
C VAL A 144 12.20 8.24 -5.79
N ALA A 145 12.65 7.02 -5.58
CA ALA A 145 12.14 5.85 -6.28
C ALA A 145 10.87 5.33 -5.59
N ALA A 146 9.76 5.28 -6.30
CA ALA A 146 8.48 4.79 -5.82
C ALA A 146 8.12 3.51 -6.57
N ILE A 147 7.97 2.39 -5.83
CA ILE A 147 7.64 1.07 -6.38
C ILE A 147 6.31 0.65 -5.78
N ALA A 148 5.26 0.65 -6.60
CA ALA A 148 3.87 0.45 -6.16
C ALA A 148 3.29 -0.88 -6.66
N PRO A 149 2.43 -1.55 -5.86
CA PRO A 149 1.74 -2.78 -6.22
C PRO A 149 0.43 -2.51 -6.97
N TRP A 150 -0.27 -3.58 -7.33
CA TRP A 150 -1.49 -3.57 -8.15
C TRP A 150 -2.81 -3.53 -7.35
N ASN A 151 -2.82 -4.00 -6.11
CA ASN A 151 -4.07 -4.36 -5.41
C ASN A 151 -4.98 -3.17 -5.06
N ALA A 152 -4.42 -2.09 -4.57
CA ALA A 152 -5.11 -0.80 -4.43
C ALA A 152 -4.33 0.24 -5.25
N SER A 153 -4.24 -0.01 -6.55
CA SER A 153 -3.29 0.61 -7.48
C SER A 153 -3.31 2.14 -7.44
N LEU A 154 -4.50 2.75 -7.45
CA LEU A 154 -4.66 4.20 -7.37
C LEU A 154 -4.18 4.75 -6.02
N VAL A 155 -4.56 4.11 -4.92
CA VAL A 155 -4.20 4.56 -3.56
C VAL A 155 -2.71 4.43 -3.31
N LEU A 156 -2.13 3.24 -3.60
CA LEU A 156 -0.76 2.92 -3.22
C LEU A 156 0.27 3.65 -4.09
N ALA A 157 -0.01 3.83 -5.39
CA ALA A 157 0.80 4.70 -6.23
C ALA A 157 0.70 6.16 -5.78
N GLY A 158 -0.51 6.67 -5.53
CA GLY A 158 -0.71 8.02 -5.00
C GLY A 158 0.05 8.24 -3.70
N ARG A 159 -0.04 7.30 -2.75
CA ARG A 159 0.68 7.33 -1.48
C ARG A 159 2.19 7.40 -1.65
N ALA A 160 2.71 6.69 -2.66
CA ALA A 160 4.14 6.64 -2.94
C ALA A 160 4.69 7.94 -3.54
N ILE A 161 3.87 8.75 -4.23
CA ILE A 161 4.34 9.90 -5.00
C ILE A 161 3.90 11.26 -4.42
N VAL A 162 2.66 11.35 -3.92
CA VAL A 162 2.02 12.65 -3.61
C VAL A 162 2.72 13.36 -2.44
N GLY A 163 2.99 12.65 -1.34
CA GLY A 163 3.68 13.21 -0.18
C GLY A 163 5.10 13.67 -0.49
N PRO A 164 5.96 12.84 -1.09
CA PRO A 164 7.29 13.26 -1.52
C PRO A 164 7.28 14.51 -2.41
N MET A 165 6.40 14.58 -3.42
CA MET A 165 6.30 15.75 -4.30
C MET A 165 5.83 17.01 -3.56
N ALA A 166 4.89 16.89 -2.61
CA ALA A 166 4.45 18.00 -1.77
C ALA A 166 5.62 18.64 -0.99
N LEU A 167 6.58 17.81 -0.56
CA LEU A 167 7.79 18.24 0.15
C LEU A 167 8.89 18.81 -0.77
N GLY A 168 8.69 18.83 -2.09
CA GLY A 168 9.65 19.36 -3.06
C GLY A 168 10.63 18.33 -3.62
N ASN A 169 10.39 17.03 -3.43
CA ASN A 169 11.14 15.96 -4.10
C ASN A 169 10.60 15.70 -5.51
N THR A 170 11.44 15.11 -6.36
CA THR A 170 11.02 14.54 -7.64
C THR A 170 10.89 13.02 -7.53
N VAL A 171 10.08 12.40 -8.37
CA VAL A 171 9.73 10.98 -8.23
C VAL A 171 9.87 10.22 -9.53
N VAL A 172 10.43 9.02 -9.46
CA VAL A 172 10.33 8.00 -10.50
C VAL A 172 9.44 6.87 -9.96
N LEU A 173 8.27 6.70 -10.56
CA LEU A 173 7.28 5.69 -10.20
C LEU A 173 7.42 4.47 -11.11
N LYS A 174 7.57 3.31 -10.50
CA LYS A 174 7.47 2.00 -11.12
C LYS A 174 6.17 1.32 -10.66
N PRO A 175 5.09 1.35 -11.44
CA PRO A 175 3.87 0.62 -11.10
C PRO A 175 4.08 -0.90 -11.27
N SER A 176 3.13 -1.69 -10.76
CA SER A 176 3.09 -3.12 -11.10
C SER A 176 2.71 -3.33 -12.56
N GLU A 177 3.20 -4.40 -13.13
CA GLU A 177 2.82 -4.90 -14.47
C GLU A 177 1.35 -5.26 -14.59
N GLU A 178 0.69 -5.56 -13.48
CA GLU A 178 -0.74 -5.89 -13.40
C GLU A 178 -1.65 -4.64 -13.35
N SER A 179 -1.07 -3.45 -13.09
CA SER A 179 -1.83 -2.20 -13.00
C SER A 179 -1.07 -0.98 -13.55
N PRO A 180 -0.53 -1.07 -14.77
CA PRO A 180 0.27 0.01 -15.36
C PRO A 180 -0.53 1.28 -15.60
N LEU A 181 -1.84 1.17 -15.87
CA LEU A 181 -2.72 2.32 -16.10
C LEU A 181 -3.08 2.99 -14.77
N THR A 182 -3.82 2.31 -13.91
CA THR A 182 -4.39 2.91 -12.68
C THR A 182 -3.36 3.14 -11.59
N GLY A 183 -2.29 2.34 -11.55
CA GLY A 183 -1.14 2.48 -10.64
C GLY A 183 0.02 3.30 -11.19
N GLY A 184 -0.06 3.77 -12.42
CA GLY A 184 1.05 4.47 -13.09
C GLY A 184 0.62 5.65 -13.96
N ILE A 185 0.27 5.37 -15.20
CA ILE A 185 0.09 6.38 -16.27
C ILE A 185 -1.06 7.35 -15.99
N LEU A 186 -2.13 6.90 -15.36
CA LEU A 186 -3.23 7.76 -14.92
C LEU A 186 -2.74 8.89 -13.99
N TRP A 187 -1.81 8.61 -13.09
CA TRP A 187 -1.24 9.64 -12.22
C TRP A 187 -0.46 10.68 -13.02
N ALA A 188 0.31 10.25 -14.03
CA ALA A 188 1.02 11.16 -14.92
C ALA A 188 0.05 12.06 -15.70
N GLU A 189 -1.04 11.49 -16.26
CA GLU A 189 -2.10 12.24 -16.95
C GLU A 189 -2.74 13.30 -16.03
N LEU A 190 -3.13 12.92 -14.81
CA LEU A 190 -3.76 13.81 -13.84
C LEU A 190 -2.84 14.97 -13.43
N PHE A 191 -1.57 14.69 -13.14
CA PHE A 191 -0.59 15.71 -12.78
C PHE A 191 -0.21 16.61 -13.96
N ALA A 192 -0.08 16.07 -15.18
CA ALA A 192 0.15 16.87 -16.38
C ALA A 192 -1.00 17.85 -16.62
N GLN A 193 -2.26 17.38 -16.50
CA GLN A 193 -3.46 18.24 -16.58
C GLN A 193 -3.47 19.33 -15.50
N ALA A 194 -2.96 19.06 -14.30
CA ALA A 194 -2.87 20.00 -13.20
C ALA A 194 -1.73 21.02 -13.36
N GLY A 195 -0.85 20.85 -14.35
CA GLY A 195 0.27 21.74 -14.63
C GLY A 195 1.55 21.42 -13.87
N LEU A 196 1.76 20.15 -13.49
CA LEU A 196 3.04 19.71 -12.90
C LEU A 196 4.19 19.92 -13.91
N PRO A 197 5.31 20.53 -13.51
CA PRO A 197 6.44 20.72 -14.40
C PRO A 197 7.03 19.39 -14.91
N PRO A 198 7.55 19.35 -16.17
CA PRO A 198 8.27 18.19 -16.70
C PRO A 198 9.36 17.68 -15.75
N GLY A 199 9.55 16.35 -15.71
CA GLY A 199 10.57 15.70 -14.89
C GLY A 199 10.24 15.54 -13.39
N VAL A 200 9.27 16.27 -12.83
CA VAL A 200 8.90 16.14 -11.40
C VAL A 200 8.32 14.77 -11.08
N LEU A 201 7.46 14.24 -11.95
CA LEU A 201 6.97 12.87 -11.92
C LEU A 201 7.37 12.17 -13.22
N ASN A 202 7.96 10.99 -13.09
CA ASN A 202 8.28 10.11 -14.20
C ASN A 202 7.70 8.72 -13.92
N VAL A 203 7.19 8.01 -14.92
CA VAL A 203 6.58 6.68 -14.78
C VAL A 203 7.22 5.73 -15.78
N VAL A 204 7.80 4.64 -15.27
CA VAL A 204 8.43 3.58 -16.07
C VAL A 204 7.70 2.27 -15.83
N THR A 205 7.03 1.76 -16.87
CA THR A 205 6.33 0.47 -16.88
C THR A 205 7.29 -0.65 -17.29
N HIS A 206 6.97 -1.92 -17.02
CA HIS A 206 7.79 -3.09 -17.35
C HIS A 206 6.93 -4.31 -17.64
N ALA A 207 7.46 -5.24 -18.42
CA ALA A 207 6.81 -6.53 -18.65
C ALA A 207 6.88 -7.43 -17.41
N PRO A 208 5.99 -8.45 -17.28
CA PRO A 208 6.07 -9.47 -16.26
C PRO A 208 7.44 -10.15 -16.26
N GLY A 209 8.06 -10.25 -15.08
CA GLY A 209 9.40 -10.83 -14.92
C GLY A 209 10.56 -9.83 -14.97
N ASP A 210 10.40 -8.65 -15.56
CA ASP A 210 11.49 -7.70 -15.81
C ASP A 210 11.65 -6.63 -14.73
N ALA A 211 10.84 -6.66 -13.68
CA ALA A 211 10.88 -5.69 -12.58
C ALA A 211 12.26 -5.56 -11.93
N GLY A 212 13.07 -6.63 -11.91
CA GLY A 212 14.34 -6.69 -11.20
C GLY A 212 15.38 -5.73 -11.73
N ALA A 213 15.56 -5.63 -13.05
CA ALA A 213 16.55 -4.75 -13.67
C ALA A 213 16.24 -3.26 -13.42
N ILE A 214 14.96 -2.86 -13.56
CA ILE A 214 14.51 -1.50 -13.24
C ILE A 214 14.67 -1.20 -11.76
N ALA A 215 14.27 -2.12 -10.87
CA ALA A 215 14.40 -1.93 -9.44
C ALA A 215 15.85 -1.77 -9.00
N GLU A 216 16.78 -2.57 -9.54
CA GLU A 216 18.21 -2.44 -9.22
C GLU A 216 18.77 -1.10 -9.71
N GLU A 217 18.43 -0.65 -10.92
CA GLU A 217 18.84 0.68 -11.40
C GLU A 217 18.30 1.81 -10.49
N LEU A 218 17.02 1.73 -10.10
CA LEU A 218 16.41 2.69 -9.15
C LEU A 218 17.12 2.68 -7.79
N ILE A 219 17.57 1.52 -7.32
CA ILE A 219 18.24 1.39 -6.02
C ILE A 219 19.70 1.83 -6.11
N ALA A 220 20.42 1.43 -7.16
CA ALA A 220 21.86 1.67 -7.29
C ALA A 220 22.21 3.10 -7.69
N HIS A 221 21.37 3.75 -8.50
CA HIS A 221 21.68 5.03 -9.14
C HIS A 221 22.01 6.14 -8.14
N PRO A 222 23.12 6.88 -8.26
CA PRO A 222 23.59 7.85 -7.27
C PRO A 222 22.63 9.03 -7.02
N HIS A 223 21.82 9.40 -8.00
CA HIS A 223 20.85 10.49 -7.86
C HIS A 223 19.60 10.10 -7.07
N VAL A 224 19.26 8.81 -6.98
CA VAL A 224 18.15 8.35 -6.14
C VAL A 224 18.56 8.36 -4.68
N ARG A 225 17.82 9.08 -3.85
CA ARG A 225 18.17 9.33 -2.44
C ARG A 225 17.28 8.58 -1.45
N ARG A 226 16.07 8.19 -1.86
CA ARG A 226 15.10 7.43 -1.05
C ARG A 226 14.40 6.41 -1.92
N ILE A 227 14.01 5.32 -1.29
CA ILE A 227 13.23 4.27 -1.92
C ILE A 227 11.96 4.08 -1.11
N ASN A 228 10.85 3.98 -1.80
CA ASN A 228 9.55 3.72 -1.25
C ASN A 228 9.00 2.47 -1.93
N PHE A 229 8.77 1.41 -1.17
CA PHE A 229 8.30 0.14 -1.68
C PHE A 229 7.08 -0.35 -0.91
N THR A 230 6.05 -0.74 -1.65
CA THR A 230 4.91 -1.51 -1.15
C THR A 230 4.81 -2.81 -1.94
N GLY A 231 4.77 -3.95 -1.25
CA GLY A 231 4.68 -5.27 -1.88
C GLY A 231 4.95 -6.43 -0.93
N SER A 232 5.39 -7.57 -1.45
CA SER A 232 5.66 -8.76 -0.65
C SER A 232 6.88 -8.61 0.27
N THR A 233 6.85 -9.26 1.42
CA THR A 233 8.00 -9.30 2.35
C THR A 233 9.26 -9.84 1.70
N VAL A 234 9.14 -10.86 0.84
CA VAL A 234 10.30 -11.44 0.13
C VAL A 234 10.99 -10.40 -0.76
N THR A 235 10.21 -9.65 -1.53
CA THR A 235 10.76 -8.56 -2.38
C THR A 235 11.30 -7.41 -1.54
N GLY A 236 10.59 -7.03 -0.46
CA GLY A 236 11.02 -5.97 0.46
C GLY A 236 12.37 -6.25 1.09
N ARG A 237 12.64 -7.50 1.49
CA ARG A 237 13.97 -7.92 2.01
C ARG A 237 15.08 -7.72 0.97
N ARG A 238 14.85 -8.14 -0.27
CA ARG A 238 15.83 -7.95 -1.37
C ARG A 238 16.11 -6.48 -1.64
N ILE A 239 15.08 -5.65 -1.62
CA ILE A 239 15.22 -4.19 -1.79
C ILE A 239 16.01 -3.59 -0.61
N ALA A 240 15.73 -3.99 0.63
CA ALA A 240 16.46 -3.55 1.81
C ALA A 240 17.95 -3.94 1.77
N GLU A 241 18.24 -5.17 1.38
CA GLU A 241 19.60 -5.69 1.21
C GLU A 241 20.37 -4.90 0.12
N SER A 242 19.76 -4.68 -1.04
CA SER A 242 20.37 -3.89 -2.11
C SER A 242 20.55 -2.43 -1.67
N ALA A 243 19.53 -1.78 -1.10
CA ALA A 243 19.60 -0.40 -0.63
C ALA A 243 20.68 -0.19 0.44
N GLY A 244 20.88 -1.17 1.32
CA GLY A 244 21.93 -1.14 2.35
C GLY A 244 23.34 -1.04 1.76
N ARG A 245 23.61 -1.66 0.61
CA ARG A 245 24.92 -1.56 -0.09
C ARG A 245 25.22 -0.12 -0.53
N TYR A 246 24.19 0.67 -0.82
CA TYR A 246 24.30 2.06 -1.28
C TYR A 246 23.97 3.08 -0.18
N LEU A 247 23.80 2.64 1.09
CA LEU A 247 23.43 3.47 2.25
C LEU A 247 22.17 4.31 2.01
N LYS A 248 21.20 3.75 1.28
CA LYS A 248 19.92 4.42 1.01
C LYS A 248 18.84 3.99 2.01
N ARG A 249 18.12 4.97 2.54
CA ARG A 249 16.97 4.71 3.40
C ARG A 249 15.79 4.25 2.55
N VAL A 250 15.04 3.30 3.08
CA VAL A 250 13.83 2.75 2.44
C VAL A 250 12.63 2.85 3.38
N VAL A 251 11.45 3.11 2.81
CA VAL A 251 10.16 2.88 3.47
C VAL A 251 9.60 1.61 2.89
N LEU A 252 9.33 0.64 3.75
CA LEU A 252 8.86 -0.69 3.37
C LEU A 252 7.47 -0.95 3.95
N GLN A 253 6.49 -1.09 3.09
CA GLN A 253 5.14 -1.54 3.42
C GLN A 253 4.94 -2.93 2.83
N LEU A 254 4.90 -3.92 3.70
CA LEU A 254 4.99 -5.32 3.31
C LEU A 254 3.75 -6.11 3.71
N SER A 255 3.83 -7.43 3.58
CA SER A 255 2.76 -8.39 3.88
C SER A 255 2.20 -8.29 5.29
N GLY A 256 0.96 -8.73 5.49
CA GLY A 256 0.29 -8.82 6.78
C GLY A 256 -0.45 -10.15 6.97
N GLN A 257 -0.56 -10.59 8.24
CA GLN A 257 -1.38 -11.73 8.64
C GLN A 257 -2.32 -11.32 9.79
N ASN A 258 -3.07 -10.30 9.53
CA ASN A 258 -3.77 -9.45 10.50
C ASN A 258 -4.78 -10.22 11.35
N PRO A 259 -4.62 -10.25 12.68
CA PRO A 259 -5.57 -10.86 13.58
C PRO A 259 -6.80 -9.96 13.78
N LEU A 260 -7.98 -10.60 13.85
CA LEU A 260 -9.21 -9.99 14.35
C LEU A 260 -9.66 -10.82 15.57
N ILE A 261 -9.74 -10.20 16.74
CA ILE A 261 -10.06 -10.83 18.00
C ILE A 261 -11.50 -10.49 18.39
N VAL A 262 -12.34 -11.51 18.62
CA VAL A 262 -13.72 -11.36 19.08
C VAL A 262 -13.82 -11.84 20.52
N LEU A 263 -14.06 -10.91 21.45
CA LEU A 263 -14.20 -11.22 22.86
C LEU A 263 -15.63 -11.68 23.17
N ALA A 264 -15.80 -12.33 24.31
CA ALA A 264 -17.07 -12.90 24.75
C ALA A 264 -18.19 -11.87 24.97
N ASP A 265 -17.80 -10.61 25.23
CA ASP A 265 -18.71 -9.48 25.46
C ASP A 265 -19.00 -8.66 24.18
N ALA A 266 -18.46 -9.06 23.02
CA ALA A 266 -18.68 -8.36 21.76
C ALA A 266 -20.14 -8.44 21.29
N ASP A 267 -20.62 -7.42 20.59
CA ASP A 267 -21.86 -7.47 19.81
C ASP A 267 -21.66 -8.44 18.63
N LEU A 268 -22.20 -9.65 18.73
CA LEU A 268 -21.94 -10.70 17.75
C LEU A 268 -22.46 -10.37 16.34
N PRO A 269 -23.65 -9.81 16.14
CA PRO A 269 -24.09 -9.36 14.82
C PRO A 269 -23.09 -8.42 14.16
N TYR A 270 -22.67 -7.38 14.87
CA TYR A 270 -21.66 -6.42 14.40
C TYR A 270 -20.30 -7.09 14.18
N ALA A 271 -19.87 -7.96 15.09
CA ALA A 271 -18.59 -8.66 14.99
C ALA A 271 -18.51 -9.57 13.75
N VAL A 272 -19.62 -10.22 13.38
CA VAL A 272 -19.72 -11.01 12.14
C VAL A 272 -19.60 -10.13 10.92
N ASP A 273 -20.34 -9.02 10.84
CA ASP A 273 -20.27 -8.10 9.69
C ASP A 273 -18.87 -7.47 9.56
N ALA A 274 -18.25 -7.06 10.67
CA ALA A 274 -16.89 -6.54 10.69
C ALA A 274 -15.85 -7.59 10.22
N ALA A 275 -15.97 -8.83 10.68
CA ALA A 275 -15.10 -9.93 10.26
C ALA A 275 -15.27 -10.27 8.77
N VAL A 276 -16.51 -10.28 8.25
CA VAL A 276 -16.79 -10.50 6.84
C VAL A 276 -16.16 -9.40 5.98
N TYR A 277 -16.42 -8.14 6.30
CA TYR A 277 -15.83 -7.02 5.55
C TYR A 277 -14.31 -7.05 5.64
N GLY A 278 -13.76 -7.15 6.85
CA GLY A 278 -12.33 -7.14 7.10
C GLY A 278 -11.55 -8.28 6.43
N ALA A 279 -12.18 -9.44 6.21
CA ALA A 279 -11.54 -10.58 5.55
C ALA A 279 -11.69 -10.56 4.02
N PHE A 280 -12.81 -10.06 3.48
CA PHE A 280 -13.20 -10.34 2.10
C PHE A 280 -13.32 -9.12 1.19
N VAL A 281 -13.21 -7.89 1.71
CA VAL A 281 -13.17 -6.71 0.84
C VAL A 281 -12.09 -6.85 -0.22
N HIS A 282 -12.42 -6.50 -1.47
CA HIS A 282 -11.56 -6.66 -2.64
C HIS A 282 -10.99 -8.10 -2.76
N GLN A 283 -11.84 -9.10 -2.60
CA GLN A 283 -11.49 -10.52 -2.67
C GLN A 283 -10.36 -10.91 -1.71
N GLY A 284 -10.25 -10.22 -0.57
CA GLY A 284 -9.13 -10.40 0.35
C GLY A 284 -7.76 -9.97 -0.17
N GLN A 285 -7.67 -9.27 -1.31
CA GLN A 285 -6.41 -8.82 -1.90
C GLN A 285 -5.94 -7.47 -1.33
N VAL A 286 -6.12 -7.26 -0.03
CA VAL A 286 -5.65 -6.08 0.71
C VAL A 286 -4.70 -6.53 1.81
N CYS A 287 -3.56 -5.84 1.94
CA CYS A 287 -2.53 -6.18 2.93
C CYS A 287 -3.03 -6.13 4.38
N MET A 288 -4.08 -5.35 4.68
CA MET A 288 -4.71 -5.25 6.00
C MET A 288 -5.82 -6.27 6.24
N CYS A 289 -6.25 -7.07 5.24
CA CYS A 289 -7.36 -8.01 5.45
C CYS A 289 -7.09 -8.97 6.61
N ALA A 290 -8.13 -9.22 7.41
CA ALA A 290 -8.10 -10.22 8.46
C ALA A 290 -7.81 -11.60 7.86
N ARG A 291 -6.73 -12.23 8.32
CA ARG A 291 -6.33 -13.60 7.90
C ARG A 291 -6.60 -14.62 8.97
N ARG A 292 -6.63 -14.17 10.23
CA ARG A 292 -6.88 -15.00 11.40
C ARG A 292 -7.95 -14.34 12.26
N VAL A 293 -9.07 -15.03 12.48
CA VAL A 293 -10.15 -14.59 13.37
C VAL A 293 -10.07 -15.43 14.63
N PHE A 294 -9.71 -14.83 15.74
CA PHE A 294 -9.68 -15.46 17.07
C PHE A 294 -10.97 -15.18 17.80
N VAL A 295 -11.67 -16.22 18.26
CA VAL A 295 -12.95 -16.07 18.93
C VAL A 295 -12.87 -16.68 20.31
N GLU A 296 -13.22 -15.93 21.36
CA GLU A 296 -13.30 -16.47 22.73
C GLU A 296 -14.34 -17.59 22.81
N ARG A 297 -13.99 -18.68 23.49
CA ARG A 297 -14.78 -19.91 23.60
C ARG A 297 -16.26 -19.71 23.97
N PRO A 298 -16.66 -18.80 24.88
CA PRO A 298 -18.06 -18.65 25.27
C PRO A 298 -19.00 -18.27 24.14
N VAL A 299 -18.50 -17.63 23.10
CA VAL A 299 -19.29 -17.15 21.93
C VAL A 299 -18.92 -17.85 20.62
N ALA A 300 -17.94 -18.77 20.67
CA ALA A 300 -17.34 -19.35 19.49
C ALA A 300 -18.32 -20.10 18.59
N ASP A 301 -19.20 -20.94 19.16
CA ASP A 301 -20.14 -21.75 18.39
C ASP A 301 -21.16 -20.86 17.63
N GLU A 302 -21.70 -19.85 18.33
CA GLU A 302 -22.66 -18.94 17.72
C GLU A 302 -22.00 -18.05 16.66
N PHE A 303 -20.83 -17.47 16.96
CA PHE A 303 -20.07 -16.68 16.01
C PHE A 303 -19.71 -17.51 14.77
N THR A 304 -19.16 -18.72 14.95
CA THR A 304 -18.73 -19.59 13.86
C THR A 304 -19.88 -19.89 12.91
N ARG A 305 -21.03 -20.28 13.46
CA ARG A 305 -22.22 -20.56 12.64
C ARG A 305 -22.66 -19.33 11.84
N ARG A 306 -22.85 -18.17 12.51
CA ARG A 306 -23.29 -16.93 11.86
C ARG A 306 -22.28 -16.46 10.81
N PHE A 307 -21.00 -16.55 11.10
CA PHE A 307 -19.93 -16.14 10.20
C PHE A 307 -19.86 -17.03 8.97
N ALA A 308 -19.90 -18.35 9.13
CA ALA A 308 -19.92 -19.30 8.02
C ALA A 308 -21.15 -19.11 7.13
N ASP A 309 -22.36 -18.98 7.72
CA ASP A 309 -23.60 -18.71 6.98
C ASP A 309 -23.51 -17.40 6.17
N ARG A 310 -22.97 -16.32 6.79
CA ARG A 310 -22.83 -15.03 6.15
C ARG A 310 -21.81 -15.05 5.01
N VAL A 311 -20.69 -15.77 5.18
CA VAL A 311 -19.65 -15.94 4.16
C VAL A 311 -20.14 -16.77 2.97
N ALA A 312 -20.86 -17.88 3.24
CA ALA A 312 -21.44 -18.72 2.19
C ALA A 312 -22.46 -17.98 1.29
N ALA A 313 -23.08 -16.92 1.83
CA ALA A 313 -24.06 -16.11 1.11
C ALA A 313 -23.43 -14.96 0.29
N LEU A 314 -22.10 -14.77 0.31
CA LEU A 314 -21.46 -13.68 -0.42
C LEU A 314 -21.50 -13.92 -1.94
N PRO A 315 -22.08 -12.98 -2.73
CA PRO A 315 -22.12 -13.10 -4.18
C PRO A 315 -20.73 -13.07 -4.80
N THR A 316 -20.42 -14.10 -5.59
CA THR A 316 -19.17 -14.23 -6.36
C THR A 316 -19.46 -14.12 -7.84
N GLY A 317 -18.72 -13.29 -8.60
CA GLY A 317 -18.97 -13.15 -10.03
C GLY A 317 -18.37 -11.93 -10.70
N ASP A 318 -19.06 -11.41 -11.70
CA ASP A 318 -18.65 -10.24 -12.49
C ASP A 318 -18.48 -9.00 -11.61
N PRO A 319 -17.29 -8.38 -11.56
CA PRO A 319 -17.09 -7.14 -10.81
C PRO A 319 -17.91 -5.95 -11.31
N ALA A 320 -18.48 -6.02 -12.51
CA ALA A 320 -19.39 -4.99 -13.02
C ALA A 320 -20.81 -5.08 -12.43
N ASP A 321 -21.22 -6.24 -11.89
CA ASP A 321 -22.49 -6.37 -11.17
C ASP A 321 -22.38 -5.72 -9.78
N PRO A 322 -23.19 -4.69 -9.46
CA PRO A 322 -23.13 -4.00 -8.17
C PRO A 322 -23.42 -4.90 -6.96
N ARG A 323 -23.99 -6.08 -7.15
CA ARG A 323 -24.24 -7.07 -6.10
C ARG A 323 -23.02 -7.91 -5.78
N THR A 324 -22.04 -7.99 -6.69
CA THR A 324 -20.82 -8.80 -6.51
C THR A 324 -19.99 -8.27 -5.35
N VAL A 325 -19.64 -9.17 -4.45
CA VAL A 325 -18.71 -8.91 -3.34
C VAL A 325 -17.34 -9.52 -3.64
N ILE A 326 -17.31 -10.73 -4.18
CA ILE A 326 -16.09 -11.45 -4.55
C ILE A 326 -15.98 -11.45 -6.08
N GLY A 327 -15.11 -10.59 -6.59
CA GLY A 327 -14.73 -10.55 -8.01
C GLY A 327 -13.59 -11.52 -8.34
N PRO A 328 -12.98 -11.39 -9.54
CA PRO A 328 -11.86 -12.22 -9.96
C PRO A 328 -10.61 -11.93 -9.13
N LEU A 329 -9.73 -12.94 -8.99
CA LEU A 329 -8.37 -12.71 -8.55
C LEU A 329 -7.57 -12.03 -9.68
N ILE A 330 -6.49 -11.33 -9.30
CA ILE A 330 -5.73 -10.51 -10.25
C ILE A 330 -5.23 -11.29 -11.48
N ASN A 331 -4.84 -12.54 -11.29
CA ASN A 331 -4.36 -13.41 -12.36
C ASN A 331 -4.48 -14.90 -12.01
N LYS A 332 -4.19 -15.77 -12.99
CA LYS A 332 -4.25 -17.23 -12.84
C LYS A 332 -3.25 -17.78 -11.83
N TRP A 333 -2.09 -17.13 -11.67
CA TRP A 333 -1.09 -17.55 -10.69
C TRP A 333 -1.60 -17.38 -9.26
N ALA A 334 -2.23 -16.23 -8.96
CA ALA A 334 -2.85 -15.98 -7.66
C ALA A 334 -3.95 -17.02 -7.33
N LEU A 335 -4.79 -17.34 -8.32
CA LEU A 335 -5.80 -18.37 -8.17
C LEU A 335 -5.20 -19.75 -7.85
N SER A 336 -4.19 -20.14 -8.60
CA SER A 336 -3.51 -21.43 -8.41
C SER A 336 -2.81 -21.50 -7.05
N LEU A 337 -2.16 -20.43 -6.62
CA LEU A 337 -1.50 -20.36 -5.31
C LEU A 337 -2.47 -20.54 -4.16
N ILE A 338 -3.61 -19.85 -4.21
CA ILE A 338 -4.63 -19.91 -3.17
C ILE A 338 -5.25 -21.31 -3.12
N SER A 339 -5.64 -21.88 -4.29
CA SER A 339 -6.15 -23.24 -4.36
C SER A 339 -5.19 -24.23 -3.72
N ARG A 340 -3.91 -24.22 -4.13
CA ARG A 340 -2.88 -25.12 -3.59
C ARG A 340 -2.75 -24.99 -2.07
N ARG A 341 -2.73 -23.77 -1.52
CA ARG A 341 -2.59 -23.56 -0.07
C ARG A 341 -3.80 -24.05 0.72
N VAL A 342 -5.01 -23.91 0.17
CA VAL A 342 -6.22 -24.44 0.80
C VAL A 342 -6.23 -25.97 0.73
N ASP A 343 -5.89 -26.56 -0.43
CA ASP A 343 -5.82 -28.00 -0.63
C ASP A 343 -4.78 -28.65 0.31
N GLU A 344 -3.59 -28.02 0.45
CA GLU A 344 -2.56 -28.43 1.41
C GLU A 344 -3.08 -28.44 2.84
N ALA A 345 -3.67 -27.33 3.29
CA ALA A 345 -4.20 -27.23 4.65
C ALA A 345 -5.27 -28.29 4.92
N VAL A 346 -6.17 -28.54 3.97
CA VAL A 346 -7.21 -29.59 4.08
C VAL A 346 -6.56 -30.98 4.13
N ALA A 347 -5.56 -31.24 3.30
CA ALA A 347 -4.82 -32.52 3.33
C ALA A 347 -4.09 -32.75 4.67
N MET A 348 -3.70 -31.67 5.35
CA MET A 348 -3.08 -31.71 6.68
C MET A 348 -4.11 -31.79 7.83
N GLY A 349 -5.42 -31.70 7.54
CA GLY A 349 -6.48 -31.88 8.54
C GLY A 349 -7.36 -30.65 8.81
N ALA A 350 -7.13 -29.54 8.12
CA ALA A 350 -8.02 -28.38 8.22
C ALA A 350 -9.43 -28.69 7.70
N ARG A 351 -10.43 -28.04 8.27
CA ARG A 351 -11.81 -28.19 7.82
C ARG A 351 -12.31 -26.90 7.15
N VAL A 352 -13.02 -27.06 6.05
CA VAL A 352 -13.69 -25.99 5.33
C VAL A 352 -15.09 -25.78 5.91
N LEU A 353 -15.35 -24.58 6.42
CA LEU A 353 -16.67 -24.19 6.94
C LEU A 353 -17.55 -23.52 5.87
N ALA A 354 -16.92 -22.81 4.92
CA ALA A 354 -17.58 -22.18 3.77
C ALA A 354 -16.57 -22.05 2.62
N GLY A 355 -17.04 -22.06 1.37
CA GLY A 355 -16.22 -21.90 0.18
C GLY A 355 -15.34 -23.11 -0.15
N GLY A 356 -14.04 -22.88 -0.44
CA GLY A 356 -13.02 -23.91 -0.64
C GLY A 356 -12.90 -24.48 -2.05
N THR A 357 -13.85 -24.23 -2.95
CA THR A 357 -13.82 -24.74 -4.32
C THR A 357 -13.64 -23.60 -5.33
N PRO A 358 -12.57 -23.58 -6.14
CA PRO A 358 -12.33 -22.51 -7.10
C PRO A 358 -13.44 -22.43 -8.16
N ALA A 359 -13.82 -21.19 -8.54
CA ALA A 359 -14.75 -20.88 -9.62
C ALA A 359 -14.07 -19.86 -10.57
N PRO A 360 -13.11 -20.28 -11.39
CA PRO A 360 -12.28 -19.38 -12.20
C PRO A 360 -13.09 -18.38 -13.05
N PRO A 361 -12.68 -17.11 -13.11
CA PRO A 361 -11.44 -16.52 -12.56
C PRO A 361 -11.53 -16.14 -11.08
N CYS A 362 -12.61 -16.46 -10.39
CA CYS A 362 -12.83 -16.20 -8.97
C CYS A 362 -12.38 -17.37 -8.08
N TYR A 363 -12.12 -17.05 -6.82
CA TYR A 363 -12.08 -17.97 -5.71
C TYR A 363 -13.13 -17.52 -4.69
N PRO A 364 -14.10 -18.36 -4.27
CA PRO A 364 -15.16 -17.93 -3.37
C PRO A 364 -14.60 -17.59 -1.98
N ALA A 365 -15.32 -16.75 -1.25
CA ALA A 365 -15.00 -16.49 0.15
C ALA A 365 -14.95 -17.79 0.95
N THR A 366 -13.84 -18.04 1.62
CA THR A 366 -13.52 -19.32 2.24
C THR A 366 -13.14 -19.14 3.71
N VAL A 367 -13.74 -19.98 4.55
CA VAL A 367 -13.42 -20.05 5.99
C VAL A 367 -12.85 -21.42 6.30
N LEU A 368 -11.65 -21.44 6.86
CA LEU A 368 -10.98 -22.63 7.35
C LEU A 368 -10.96 -22.64 8.88
N THR A 369 -11.05 -23.82 9.48
CA THR A 369 -10.80 -24.05 10.91
C THR A 369 -9.94 -25.28 11.10
N ASP A 370 -9.41 -25.47 12.32
CA ASP A 370 -8.50 -26.57 12.66
C ASP A 370 -7.27 -26.65 11.75
N VAL A 371 -6.80 -25.48 11.26
CA VAL A 371 -5.63 -25.40 10.40
C VAL A 371 -4.37 -25.72 11.21
N PRO A 372 -3.56 -26.71 10.79
CA PRO A 372 -2.30 -27.01 11.45
C PRO A 372 -1.37 -25.79 11.46
N PRO A 373 -0.63 -25.55 12.56
CA PRO A 373 0.20 -24.35 12.70
C PRO A 373 1.40 -24.31 11.74
N ASP A 374 1.77 -25.43 11.15
CA ASP A 374 2.84 -25.60 10.18
C ASP A 374 2.36 -25.59 8.71
N ALA A 375 1.04 -25.50 8.47
CA ALA A 375 0.51 -25.32 7.13
C ALA A 375 0.95 -23.96 6.53
N GLU A 376 1.27 -23.93 5.23
CA GLU A 376 1.75 -22.72 4.56
C GLU A 376 0.81 -21.53 4.76
N ILE A 377 -0.51 -21.79 4.72
CA ILE A 377 -1.54 -20.75 4.90
C ILE A 377 -1.59 -20.16 6.32
N ALA A 378 -1.11 -20.90 7.33
CA ALA A 378 -1.00 -20.42 8.71
C ALA A 378 0.27 -19.59 8.96
N LEU A 379 1.31 -19.78 8.13
CA LEU A 379 2.62 -19.15 8.27
C LEU A 379 2.78 -17.91 7.38
N ASP A 380 2.15 -17.91 6.20
CA ASP A 380 2.32 -16.88 5.19
C ASP A 380 1.01 -16.13 4.87
N GLU A 381 1.16 -14.94 4.30
CA GLU A 381 0.03 -14.16 3.81
C GLU A 381 -0.63 -14.85 2.61
N THR A 382 -1.93 -15.12 2.69
CA THR A 382 -2.69 -15.78 1.61
C THR A 382 -2.98 -14.84 0.45
N PHE A 383 -3.20 -13.56 0.73
CA PHE A 383 -3.54 -12.49 -0.23
C PHE A 383 -4.70 -12.85 -1.18
N GLY A 384 -5.77 -13.39 -0.59
CA GLY A 384 -6.97 -13.86 -1.29
C GLY A 384 -8.14 -14.04 -0.34
N PRO A 385 -9.31 -14.49 -0.81
CA PRO A 385 -10.55 -14.55 -0.04
C PRO A 385 -10.60 -15.77 0.90
N VAL A 386 -9.57 -15.97 1.70
CA VAL A 386 -9.47 -17.06 2.66
C VAL A 386 -9.10 -16.53 4.03
N VAL A 387 -9.79 -16.98 5.05
CA VAL A 387 -9.58 -16.63 6.46
C VAL A 387 -9.56 -17.89 7.33
N ILE A 388 -8.72 -17.89 8.35
CA ILE A 388 -8.63 -18.95 9.36
C ILE A 388 -9.41 -18.50 10.60
N LEU A 389 -10.34 -19.32 11.08
CA LEU A 389 -11.07 -19.13 12.32
C LEU A 389 -10.52 -20.05 13.39
N GLU A 390 -10.15 -19.47 14.52
CA GLU A 390 -9.53 -20.16 15.66
C GLU A 390 -10.28 -19.85 16.94
N VAL A 391 -10.62 -20.89 17.70
CA VAL A 391 -11.22 -20.74 19.04
C VAL A 391 -10.10 -20.59 20.06
N VAL A 392 -10.20 -19.56 20.91
CA VAL A 392 -9.27 -19.29 22.00
C VAL A 392 -9.99 -19.33 23.34
N ARG A 393 -9.26 -19.62 24.40
CA ARG A 393 -9.79 -19.68 25.76
C ARG A 393 -10.21 -18.30 26.27
N ASP A 394 -9.35 -17.31 26.03
CA ASP A 394 -9.46 -15.94 26.52
C ASP A 394 -8.63 -14.95 25.68
N ALA A 395 -8.72 -13.66 26.00
CA ALA A 395 -7.98 -12.60 25.33
C ALA A 395 -6.45 -12.77 25.42
N ASP A 396 -5.93 -13.34 26.51
CA ASP A 396 -4.49 -13.53 26.69
C ASP A 396 -3.94 -14.55 25.70
N GLU A 397 -4.66 -15.65 25.48
CA GLU A 397 -4.31 -16.63 24.44
C GLU A 397 -4.43 -16.01 23.04
N ALA A 398 -5.48 -15.22 22.77
CA ALA A 398 -5.63 -14.54 21.50
C ALA A 398 -4.43 -13.62 21.18
N VAL A 399 -4.02 -12.80 22.15
CA VAL A 399 -2.86 -11.90 22.02
C VAL A 399 -1.57 -12.71 21.82
N ALA A 400 -1.35 -13.76 22.60
CA ALA A 400 -0.16 -14.60 22.47
C ALA A 400 -0.07 -15.24 21.08
N ARG A 401 -1.17 -15.79 20.57
CA ARG A 401 -1.24 -16.40 19.22
C ARG A 401 -1.11 -15.37 18.09
N ALA A 402 -1.69 -14.18 18.26
CA ALA A 402 -1.56 -13.08 17.32
C ALA A 402 -0.09 -12.62 17.21
N ASN A 403 0.57 -12.42 18.35
CA ASN A 403 1.95 -11.96 18.40
C ASN A 403 2.99 -13.03 17.99
N ALA A 404 2.62 -14.30 17.98
CA ALA A 404 3.49 -15.37 17.48
C ALA A 404 3.72 -15.30 15.96
N SER A 405 2.89 -14.54 15.23
CA SER A 405 3.12 -14.28 13.81
C SER A 405 4.38 -13.42 13.60
N ARG A 406 5.13 -13.72 12.53
CA ARG A 406 6.25 -12.88 12.08
C ARG A 406 5.80 -11.53 11.51
N PHE A 407 4.53 -11.37 11.19
CA PHE A 407 3.93 -10.15 10.67
C PHE A 407 3.35 -9.27 11.78
N GLY A 408 3.22 -7.97 11.49
CA GLY A 408 2.64 -7.01 12.41
C GLY A 408 2.16 -5.75 11.67
N LEU A 409 1.25 -5.90 10.68
CA LEU A 409 0.71 -4.75 9.96
C LEU A 409 -0.51 -4.16 10.66
N ALA A 410 -1.62 -4.89 10.67
CA ALA A 410 -2.87 -4.44 11.27
C ALA A 410 -3.44 -5.50 12.23
N ALA A 411 -4.31 -5.08 13.15
CA ALA A 411 -5.05 -5.94 14.07
C ALA A 411 -6.36 -5.28 14.45
N SER A 412 -7.32 -6.10 14.93
CA SER A 412 -8.60 -5.61 15.47
C SER A 412 -9.00 -6.35 16.72
N VAL A 413 -9.71 -5.64 17.62
CA VAL A 413 -10.32 -6.19 18.83
C VAL A 413 -11.77 -5.74 18.90
N LEU A 414 -12.70 -6.69 18.95
CA LEU A 414 -14.14 -6.46 19.07
C LEU A 414 -14.60 -6.85 20.47
N THR A 415 -15.21 -5.91 21.21
CA THR A 415 -15.55 -6.05 22.63
C THR A 415 -16.68 -5.09 23.02
N GLY A 416 -17.45 -5.43 24.05
CA GLY A 416 -18.42 -4.53 24.67
C GLY A 416 -17.78 -3.44 25.53
N ASP A 417 -16.52 -3.61 25.97
CA ASP A 417 -15.78 -2.63 26.77
C ASP A 417 -14.60 -2.03 25.98
N PRO A 418 -14.75 -0.80 25.45
CA PRO A 418 -13.69 -0.13 24.69
C PRO A 418 -12.39 0.10 25.48
N TYR A 419 -12.45 0.25 26.81
CA TYR A 419 -11.24 0.43 27.63
C TYR A 419 -10.44 -0.87 27.73
N ARG A 420 -11.13 -1.99 27.96
CA ARG A 420 -10.52 -3.33 27.86
C ARG A 420 -9.93 -3.57 26.47
N GLY A 421 -10.66 -3.17 25.42
CA GLY A 421 -10.17 -3.24 24.04
C GLY A 421 -8.86 -2.46 23.83
N GLN A 422 -8.74 -1.25 24.38
CA GLN A 422 -7.51 -0.45 24.30
C GLN A 422 -6.34 -1.08 25.06
N GLU A 423 -6.58 -1.71 26.21
CA GLU A 423 -5.53 -2.43 26.96
C GLU A 423 -5.01 -3.63 26.16
N ILE A 424 -5.90 -4.38 25.51
CA ILE A 424 -5.52 -5.48 24.63
C ILE A 424 -4.75 -4.95 23.42
N ALA A 425 -5.22 -3.86 22.80
CA ALA A 425 -4.60 -3.24 21.64
C ALA A 425 -3.13 -2.84 21.91
N ARG A 426 -2.81 -2.33 23.11
CA ARG A 426 -1.43 -2.00 23.51
C ARG A 426 -0.48 -3.20 23.60
N ARG A 427 -1.02 -4.39 23.72
CA ARG A 427 -0.27 -5.65 23.82
C ARG A 427 -0.05 -6.33 22.47
N LEU A 428 -0.77 -5.88 21.43
CA LEU A 428 -0.65 -6.41 20.07
C LEU A 428 0.55 -5.79 19.35
N GLU A 429 1.41 -6.64 18.80
CA GLU A 429 2.61 -6.25 18.05
C GLU A 429 2.28 -5.95 16.58
N SER A 430 1.42 -4.96 16.37
CA SER A 430 0.98 -4.48 15.06
C SER A 430 1.14 -2.96 14.95
N GLY A 431 1.44 -2.49 13.75
CA GLY A 431 1.60 -1.05 13.50
C GLY A 431 0.29 -0.27 13.53
N ILE A 432 -0.83 -0.97 13.29
CA ILE A 432 -2.19 -0.42 13.25
C ILE A 432 -3.07 -1.35 14.09
N VAL A 433 -3.84 -0.80 15.04
CA VAL A 433 -4.79 -1.59 15.83
C VAL A 433 -6.11 -0.82 15.96
N HIS A 434 -7.20 -1.49 15.63
CA HIS A 434 -8.56 -0.94 15.76
C HIS A 434 -9.32 -1.63 16.89
N VAL A 435 -10.02 -0.84 17.69
CA VAL A 435 -10.96 -1.34 18.71
C VAL A 435 -12.36 -1.06 18.21
N ASN A 436 -13.19 -2.10 18.17
CA ASN A 436 -14.56 -2.07 17.66
C ASN A 436 -14.68 -1.60 16.20
N ASP A 437 -13.66 -1.95 15.38
CA ASP A 437 -13.70 -1.86 13.94
C ASP A 437 -12.86 -3.00 13.32
N GLN A 438 -13.01 -3.21 12.03
CA GLN A 438 -12.28 -4.22 11.26
C GLN A 438 -10.91 -3.67 10.81
N PRO A 439 -9.93 -4.53 10.42
CA PRO A 439 -8.55 -4.09 10.23
C PRO A 439 -8.30 -3.31 8.93
N VAL A 440 -9.21 -3.34 7.95
CA VAL A 440 -9.07 -2.61 6.67
C VAL A 440 -9.62 -1.19 6.81
N ASN A 441 -9.15 -0.48 7.81
CA ASN A 441 -9.47 0.93 8.01
C ASN A 441 -8.21 1.78 7.88
N ASP A 442 -8.29 2.85 7.10
CA ASP A 442 -7.15 3.73 6.81
C ASP A 442 -7.61 5.13 6.43
N GLU A 443 -6.86 6.12 6.84
CA GLU A 443 -7.07 7.52 6.50
C GLU A 443 -5.75 8.17 6.05
N PRO A 444 -5.78 9.15 5.12
CA PRO A 444 -4.55 9.71 4.52
C PRO A 444 -3.55 10.33 5.50
N GLN A 445 -4.02 10.83 6.65
CA GLN A 445 -3.19 11.48 7.66
C GLN A 445 -2.66 10.52 8.71
N MET A 446 -3.17 9.28 8.79
CA MET A 446 -2.81 8.33 9.84
C MET A 446 -1.44 7.67 9.59
N PRO A 447 -0.71 7.25 10.64
CA PRO A 447 0.62 6.64 10.53
C PRO A 447 0.54 5.21 10.02
N PHE A 448 0.26 5.03 8.73
CA PHE A 448 0.13 3.74 8.09
C PHE A 448 1.48 3.03 7.95
N GLY A 449 1.59 1.82 8.46
CA GLY A 449 2.77 0.97 8.33
C GLY A 449 2.85 -0.11 9.39
N GLY A 450 3.63 -1.15 9.11
CA GLY A 450 3.80 -2.32 9.95
C GLY A 450 5.02 -2.27 10.87
N VAL A 451 5.15 -3.34 11.65
CA VAL A 451 6.34 -3.70 12.43
C VAL A 451 6.74 -5.14 12.06
N LYS A 452 7.83 -5.66 12.59
CA LYS A 452 8.34 -7.01 12.27
C LYS A 452 8.55 -7.17 10.75
N ASP A 453 8.15 -8.31 10.19
CA ASP A 453 8.24 -8.63 8.75
C ASP A 453 7.24 -7.86 7.87
N SER A 454 6.37 -7.03 8.47
CA SER A 454 5.51 -6.11 7.73
C SER A 454 6.18 -4.79 7.38
N GLY A 455 7.46 -4.61 7.73
CA GLY A 455 8.28 -3.51 7.27
C GLY A 455 8.54 -2.43 8.30
N TRP A 456 8.99 -1.26 7.81
CA TRP A 456 9.31 -0.08 8.61
C TRP A 456 9.10 1.21 7.84
N GLY A 457 9.16 2.35 8.56
CA GLY A 457 8.72 3.64 8.06
C GLY A 457 7.22 3.80 8.19
N ARG A 458 6.72 4.98 7.92
CA ARG A 458 5.29 5.27 7.98
C ARG A 458 4.86 6.13 6.81
N PHE A 459 3.73 5.74 6.22
CA PHE A 459 2.96 6.62 5.37
C PHE A 459 2.03 7.50 6.23
N GLY A 460 1.27 8.35 5.58
CA GLY A 460 0.44 9.35 6.23
C GLY A 460 1.08 10.72 6.11
N VAL A 461 0.28 11.73 5.78
CA VAL A 461 0.78 13.03 5.31
C VAL A 461 1.77 13.67 6.28
N GLY A 462 1.51 13.65 7.59
CA GLY A 462 2.43 14.20 8.59
C GLY A 462 3.72 13.39 8.77
N PHE A 463 3.63 12.07 8.68
CA PHE A 463 4.75 11.14 8.91
C PHE A 463 5.67 11.03 7.71
N THR A 464 5.16 11.23 6.50
CA THR A 464 5.93 11.25 5.26
C THR A 464 7.09 12.26 5.30
N ALA A 465 6.93 13.38 6.04
CA ALA A 465 7.96 14.39 6.15
C ALA A 465 9.26 13.88 6.81
N GLU A 466 9.18 12.90 7.71
CA GLU A 466 10.36 12.32 8.35
C GLU A 466 11.16 11.42 7.40
N ASP A 467 10.48 10.67 6.57
CA ASP A 467 11.11 9.73 5.65
C ASP A 467 11.63 10.41 4.37
N PHE A 468 10.97 11.46 3.90
CA PHE A 468 11.28 12.11 2.61
C PHE A 468 11.84 13.53 2.74
N SER A 469 12.39 13.87 3.91
CA SER A 469 13.24 15.05 4.11
C SER A 469 14.50 14.73 4.90
N GLU A 470 15.50 15.61 4.81
CA GLU A 470 16.71 15.55 5.62
C GLU A 470 16.80 16.75 6.56
N LEU A 471 17.28 16.51 7.78
CA LEU A 471 17.61 17.59 8.71
C LEU A 471 19.03 18.07 8.47
N GLN A 472 19.17 19.38 8.29
CA GLN A 472 20.46 20.07 8.23
C GLN A 472 20.57 21.01 9.42
N TRP A 473 21.60 20.83 10.24
CA TRP A 473 21.92 21.78 11.30
C TRP A 473 22.75 22.93 10.73
N VAL A 474 22.23 24.16 10.85
CA VAL A 474 22.88 25.39 10.41
C VAL A 474 23.13 26.27 11.63
N THR A 475 24.36 26.73 11.80
CA THR A 475 24.73 27.74 12.82
C THR A 475 25.15 29.04 12.16
N THR A 476 24.67 30.15 12.71
CA THR A 476 25.08 31.50 12.28
C THR A 476 25.63 32.29 13.48
N ARG A 477 26.74 32.95 13.31
CA ARG A 477 27.36 33.84 14.31
C ARG A 477 27.47 35.25 13.77
N ALA A 478 27.20 36.21 14.62
CA ALA A 478 27.30 37.63 14.25
C ALA A 478 28.78 38.16 14.34
N GLY A 479 29.69 37.42 15.00
CA GLY A 479 31.06 37.83 15.18
C GLY A 479 32.04 36.65 15.29
N PRO A 480 33.36 36.92 15.23
CA PRO A 480 34.38 35.90 15.33
C PRO A 480 34.39 35.23 16.71
N ARG A 481 34.79 33.99 16.73
CA ARG A 481 35.05 33.24 17.96
C ARG A 481 36.55 32.99 18.08
N PRO A 482 37.17 33.14 19.28
CA PRO A 482 38.55 32.78 19.46
C PRO A 482 38.77 31.28 19.31
N PHE A 483 39.84 30.90 18.66
CA PHE A 483 40.35 29.52 18.57
C PHE A 483 41.60 29.38 19.42
N PRO A 484 41.85 28.20 20.00
CA PRO A 484 42.97 28.03 20.97
C PRO A 484 44.34 27.93 20.31
N PHE A 485 44.41 27.95 18.95
CA PHE A 485 45.65 27.88 18.17
C PHE A 485 45.54 28.65 16.88
#